data_9845c8c885379bf3266f80c1b92226dc
#
_entry.id   9845c8c885379bf3266f80c1b92226dc
#
_cell.length_a   1.000
_cell.length_b   1.000
_cell.length_c   1.000
_cell.angle_alpha   90.00
_cell.angle_beta   90.00
_cell.angle_gamma   90.00
#
_symmetry.space_group_name_H-M   'P 1'
#
loop_
_entity.id
_entity.type
_entity.pdbx_description
1 polymer ?
#
loop_
_entity_poly.entity_id
_entity_poly.type
_entity_poly.pdbx_seq_one_letter_code
_entity_poly.pdbx_strand_id
1 'polypeptide(L)'
;MVPKVESAPDYPRMMRGLTQELARIEGRSPDQVREDMARQFLDITKLRAVSEGEIDDTIPLQAGIALFDSAKRLVTASAASTLMRQGNFGRNMPKRAIRHARQVRLGHTMHGSYIIPIISRARSSDVQSDSDGLDDQPKLNLAVEEARFDRRVATTMAHALDVLEQMAVTRDRLPSTADVHDAVAEGVSRELCDAVSQVLMTGQVDSYDIRFQWAPAATPPRLLTDRSVFPKEAVRVVGEIASTLRSSERIEEQVIFGIVTSCSALLNEGNGRVVVQASIGGRVRTVKFDLDWPVFGLASRYMAERRPVFVRGILHMPSGRQATMDVSAFGPDPSTMTLDEVLEPPEIAVALREDADGAEGAAGA
;
A
#
# COMPACT_ATOMS: atom_id res chain seq x y z
N MET A 1 -32.04 -18.59 -4.31
CA MET A 1 -31.27 -19.06 -3.11
C MET A 1 -29.80 -18.95 -3.47
N VAL A 2 -29.02 -18.22 -2.67
CA VAL A 2 -27.58 -18.03 -2.90
C VAL A 2 -26.82 -19.18 -2.23
N PRO A 3 -25.93 -19.90 -2.97
CA PRO A 3 -25.16 -21.00 -2.40
C PRO A 3 -24.17 -20.45 -1.35
N LYS A 4 -24.15 -21.07 -0.17
CA LYS A 4 -23.31 -20.61 0.96
C LYS A 4 -22.01 -21.42 1.12
N VAL A 5 -21.91 -22.59 0.52
CA VAL A 5 -20.80 -23.54 0.70
C VAL A 5 -20.32 -24.05 -0.65
N GLU A 6 -19.06 -23.75 -1.00
CA GLU A 6 -18.45 -24.15 -2.29
C GLU A 6 -18.28 -25.67 -2.44
N SER A 7 -18.14 -26.41 -1.35
CA SER A 7 -18.01 -27.86 -1.35
C SER A 7 -19.32 -28.62 -1.51
N ALA A 8 -20.47 -27.93 -1.58
CA ALA A 8 -21.76 -28.58 -1.78
C ALA A 8 -21.86 -29.15 -3.20
N PRO A 9 -22.38 -30.39 -3.39
CA PRO A 9 -22.45 -31.04 -4.71
C PRO A 9 -23.27 -30.28 -5.75
N ASP A 10 -24.22 -29.49 -5.31
CA ASP A 10 -25.11 -28.67 -6.15
C ASP A 10 -24.59 -27.23 -6.40
N TYR A 11 -23.48 -26.83 -5.73
CA TYR A 11 -22.89 -25.50 -5.87
C TYR A 11 -22.70 -25.04 -7.32
N PRO A 12 -22.09 -25.83 -8.23
CA PRO A 12 -21.89 -25.42 -9.62
C PRO A 12 -23.21 -25.19 -10.39
N ARG A 13 -24.26 -25.94 -10.04
CA ARG A 13 -25.59 -25.77 -10.65
C ARG A 13 -26.28 -24.51 -10.15
N MET A 14 -26.21 -24.26 -8.83
CA MET A 14 -26.79 -23.08 -8.21
C MET A 14 -26.09 -21.81 -8.67
N MET A 15 -24.76 -21.82 -8.79
CA MET A 15 -23.98 -20.68 -9.30
C MET A 15 -24.30 -20.36 -10.75
N ARG A 16 -24.48 -21.38 -11.61
CA ARG A 16 -24.96 -21.15 -13.00
C ARG A 16 -26.33 -20.50 -13.05
N GLY A 17 -27.29 -20.99 -12.24
CA GLY A 17 -28.60 -20.40 -12.15
C GLY A 17 -28.60 -18.96 -11.67
N LEU A 18 -27.78 -18.66 -10.62
CA LEU A 18 -27.61 -17.32 -10.08
C LEU A 18 -27.02 -16.36 -11.13
N THR A 19 -25.95 -16.75 -11.79
CA THR A 19 -25.31 -15.90 -12.81
C THR A 19 -26.22 -15.66 -14.03
N GLN A 20 -27.03 -16.64 -14.44
CA GLN A 20 -28.00 -16.45 -15.49
C GLN A 20 -29.11 -15.47 -15.10
N GLU A 21 -29.63 -15.58 -13.88
CA GLU A 21 -30.68 -14.68 -13.40
C GLU A 21 -30.16 -13.25 -13.22
N LEU A 22 -28.95 -13.07 -12.65
CA LEU A 22 -28.32 -11.77 -12.55
C LEU A 22 -28.06 -11.16 -13.94
N ALA A 23 -27.57 -11.95 -14.89
CA ALA A 23 -27.36 -11.52 -16.26
C ALA A 23 -28.65 -11.02 -16.92
N ARG A 24 -29.78 -11.73 -16.68
CA ARG A 24 -31.09 -11.32 -17.16
C ARG A 24 -31.57 -10.01 -16.54
N ILE A 25 -31.38 -9.82 -15.22
CA ILE A 25 -31.79 -8.61 -14.52
C ILE A 25 -30.96 -7.40 -14.97
N GLU A 26 -29.63 -7.58 -15.13
CA GLU A 26 -28.70 -6.52 -15.49
C GLU A 26 -28.59 -6.26 -17.00
N GLY A 27 -29.22 -7.07 -17.85
CA GLY A 27 -29.13 -6.98 -19.32
C GLY A 27 -27.73 -7.28 -19.86
N ARG A 28 -26.96 -8.13 -19.18
CA ARG A 28 -25.56 -8.49 -19.49
C ARG A 28 -25.45 -9.99 -19.81
N SER A 29 -24.26 -10.39 -20.33
CA SER A 29 -24.01 -11.83 -20.53
C SER A 29 -23.68 -12.53 -19.20
N PRO A 30 -24.03 -13.84 -19.05
CA PRO A 30 -23.64 -14.62 -17.86
C PRO A 30 -22.12 -14.69 -17.64
N ASP A 31 -21.34 -14.59 -18.72
CA ASP A 31 -19.87 -14.59 -18.64
C ASP A 31 -19.34 -13.29 -18.03
N GLN A 32 -19.90 -12.15 -18.40
CA GLN A 32 -19.57 -10.85 -17.79
C GLN A 32 -19.90 -10.83 -16.30
N VAL A 33 -21.05 -11.37 -15.90
CA VAL A 33 -21.43 -11.46 -14.49
C VAL A 33 -20.46 -12.36 -13.72
N ARG A 34 -20.07 -13.50 -14.29
CA ARG A 34 -19.07 -14.40 -13.67
C ARG A 34 -17.70 -13.75 -13.53
N GLU A 35 -17.28 -13.00 -14.54
CA GLU A 35 -16.03 -12.26 -14.52
C GLU A 35 -16.02 -11.20 -13.42
N ASP A 36 -17.09 -10.43 -13.27
CA ASP A 36 -17.22 -9.43 -12.21
C ASP A 36 -17.27 -10.07 -10.82
N MET A 37 -17.99 -11.19 -10.65
CA MET A 37 -17.98 -11.95 -9.40
C MET A 37 -16.58 -12.48 -9.06
N ALA A 38 -15.81 -12.92 -10.05
CA ALA A 38 -14.43 -13.37 -9.83
C ALA A 38 -13.49 -12.21 -9.47
N ARG A 39 -13.79 -11.01 -9.95
CA ARG A 39 -12.98 -9.79 -9.74
C ARG A 39 -13.36 -8.99 -8.49
N GLN A 40 -14.47 -9.32 -7.81
CA GLN A 40 -14.96 -8.54 -6.66
C GLN A 40 -13.94 -8.39 -5.52
N PHE A 41 -12.96 -9.29 -5.42
CA PHE A 41 -11.88 -9.28 -4.43
C PHE A 41 -10.51 -8.95 -5.02
N LEU A 42 -10.45 -8.37 -6.22
CA LEU A 42 -9.21 -8.04 -6.90
C LEU A 42 -9.08 -6.54 -7.13
N ASP A 43 -7.96 -5.98 -6.70
CA ASP A 43 -7.51 -4.67 -7.15
C ASP A 43 -6.76 -4.84 -8.46
N ILE A 44 -7.05 -4.00 -9.44
CA ILE A 44 -6.43 -4.04 -10.75
C ILE A 44 -5.75 -2.70 -11.02
N THR A 45 -4.42 -2.69 -11.11
CA THR A 45 -3.66 -1.53 -11.59
C THR A 45 -3.41 -1.67 -13.08
N LYS A 46 -3.95 -0.75 -13.87
CA LYS A 46 -3.85 -0.75 -15.34
C LYS A 46 -2.73 0.21 -15.76
N LEU A 47 -1.74 -0.32 -16.46
CA LEU A 47 -0.62 0.44 -17.00
C LEU A 47 -0.78 0.58 -18.52
N ARG A 48 -0.74 1.82 -19.02
CA ARG A 48 -0.88 2.14 -20.45
C ARG A 48 0.19 3.14 -20.87
N ALA A 49 1.00 2.78 -21.86
CA ALA A 49 1.80 3.74 -22.62
C ALA A 49 0.97 4.25 -23.79
N VAL A 50 0.84 5.56 -23.92
CA VAL A 50 0.12 6.20 -25.03
C VAL A 50 1.14 6.74 -26.02
N SER A 51 0.95 6.45 -27.32
CA SER A 51 1.79 6.93 -28.41
C SER A 51 0.92 7.61 -29.48
N GLU A 52 1.37 8.72 -30.03
CA GLU A 52 0.72 9.31 -31.23
C GLU A 52 0.94 8.36 -32.43
N GLY A 53 -0.17 7.98 -33.07
CA GLY A 53 -0.13 7.05 -34.22
C GLY A 53 -0.27 5.57 -33.84
N GLU A 54 -0.92 5.26 -32.72
CA GLU A 54 -1.36 3.88 -32.41
C GLU A 54 -2.12 3.29 -33.60
N ILE A 55 -1.62 2.19 -34.15
CA ILE A 55 -2.31 1.38 -35.14
C ILE A 55 -3.05 0.28 -34.38
N ASP A 56 -4.40 0.36 -34.34
CA ASP A 56 -5.29 -0.70 -33.86
C ASP A 56 -4.73 -1.51 -32.66
N ASP A 57 -4.78 -0.94 -31.44
CA ASP A 57 -4.41 -1.62 -30.18
C ASP A 57 -2.95 -2.13 -30.11
N THR A 58 -2.04 -1.57 -30.90
CA THR A 58 -0.61 -1.92 -30.89
C THR A 58 0.24 -0.86 -30.21
N ILE A 59 1.39 -1.27 -29.71
CA ILE A 59 2.44 -0.34 -29.24
C ILE A 59 3.80 -0.76 -29.79
N PRO A 60 4.74 0.16 -29.91
CA PRO A 60 6.12 -0.19 -30.24
C PRO A 60 6.69 -1.24 -29.29
N LEU A 61 7.44 -2.21 -29.80
CA LEU A 61 8.01 -3.30 -29.00
C LEU A 61 8.81 -2.78 -27.80
N GLN A 62 9.58 -1.72 -27.97
CA GLN A 62 10.39 -1.12 -26.90
C GLN A 62 9.49 -0.51 -25.79
N ALA A 63 8.37 0.10 -26.16
CA ALA A 63 7.40 0.61 -25.20
C ALA A 63 6.75 -0.53 -24.41
N GLY A 64 6.45 -1.66 -25.07
CA GLY A 64 5.95 -2.88 -24.41
C GLY A 64 6.93 -3.44 -23.39
N ILE A 65 8.21 -3.58 -23.77
CA ILE A 65 9.27 -4.03 -22.84
C ILE A 65 9.39 -3.07 -21.66
N ALA A 66 9.39 -1.76 -21.91
CA ALA A 66 9.47 -0.75 -20.85
C ALA A 66 8.28 -0.81 -19.90
N LEU A 67 7.05 -1.07 -20.39
CA LEU A 67 5.86 -1.24 -19.57
C LEU A 67 5.97 -2.46 -18.63
N PHE A 68 6.43 -3.62 -19.13
CA PHE A 68 6.60 -4.81 -18.29
C PHE A 68 7.69 -4.61 -17.23
N ASP A 69 8.80 -3.99 -17.60
CA ASP A 69 9.87 -3.66 -16.65
C ASP A 69 9.40 -2.64 -15.61
N SER A 70 8.66 -1.60 -16.03
CA SER A 70 8.07 -0.62 -15.15
C SER A 70 7.07 -1.27 -14.19
N ALA A 71 6.18 -2.15 -14.66
CA ALA A 71 5.22 -2.88 -13.82
C ALA A 71 5.94 -3.60 -12.66
N LYS A 72 7.00 -4.35 -12.96
CA LYS A 72 7.80 -5.05 -11.94
C LYS A 72 8.46 -4.07 -10.96
N ARG A 73 9.05 -2.97 -11.47
CA ARG A 73 9.73 -1.96 -10.64
C ARG A 73 8.74 -1.20 -9.75
N LEU A 74 7.58 -0.77 -10.29
CA LEU A 74 6.52 -0.11 -9.53
C LEU A 74 6.04 -0.98 -8.37
N VAL A 75 5.73 -2.26 -8.63
CA VAL A 75 5.32 -3.19 -7.58
C VAL A 75 6.42 -3.38 -6.53
N THR A 76 7.68 -3.53 -6.97
CA THR A 76 8.80 -3.72 -6.04
C THR A 76 9.05 -2.49 -5.18
N ALA A 77 9.08 -1.29 -5.78
CA ALA A 77 9.27 -0.02 -5.09
C ALA A 77 8.14 0.25 -4.10
N SER A 78 6.88 0.08 -4.53
CA SER A 78 5.71 0.28 -3.67
C SER A 78 5.66 -0.72 -2.51
N ALA A 79 6.02 -1.98 -2.75
CA ALA A 79 6.13 -2.97 -1.69
C ALA A 79 7.24 -2.63 -0.69
N ALA A 80 8.36 -2.09 -1.16
CA ALA A 80 9.44 -1.61 -0.31
C ALA A 80 8.99 -0.40 0.52
N SER A 81 8.37 0.60 -0.12
CA SER A 81 7.83 1.78 0.55
C SER A 81 6.69 1.46 1.53
N THR A 82 5.93 0.36 1.30
CA THR A 82 4.94 -0.13 2.26
C THR A 82 5.58 -0.63 3.56
N LEU A 83 6.78 -1.18 3.47
CA LEU A 83 7.52 -1.73 4.63
C LEU A 83 8.39 -0.67 5.31
N MET A 84 8.96 0.24 4.52
CA MET A 84 9.92 1.24 4.98
C MET A 84 9.72 2.53 4.18
N ARG A 85 9.58 3.66 4.84
CA ARG A 85 9.54 4.96 4.19
C ARG A 85 10.97 5.46 3.96
N GLN A 86 11.51 5.14 2.79
CA GLN A 86 12.89 5.45 2.41
C GLN A 86 12.95 6.00 0.98
N GLY A 87 13.63 7.12 0.80
CA GLY A 87 13.75 7.78 -0.50
C GLY A 87 14.56 6.99 -1.52
N ASN A 88 15.51 6.16 -1.10
CA ASN A 88 16.39 5.38 -1.96
C ASN A 88 16.73 4.04 -1.33
N PHE A 89 16.24 2.96 -1.91
CA PHE A 89 16.51 1.59 -1.44
C PHE A 89 17.85 1.05 -1.95
N GLY A 90 18.23 1.35 -3.19
CA GLY A 90 19.47 0.89 -3.80
C GLY A 90 19.71 -0.61 -3.60
N ARG A 91 20.84 -0.96 -2.95
CA ARG A 91 21.20 -2.37 -2.66
C ARG A 91 20.42 -2.97 -1.47
N ASN A 92 19.72 -2.15 -0.70
CA ASN A 92 19.01 -2.58 0.51
C ASN A 92 17.51 -2.82 0.28
N MET A 93 17.12 -3.14 -0.93
CA MET A 93 15.74 -3.51 -1.25
C MET A 93 15.24 -4.63 -0.32
N PRO A 94 14.12 -4.45 0.42
CA PRO A 94 13.61 -5.45 1.34
C PRO A 94 13.31 -6.78 0.65
N LYS A 95 13.78 -7.90 1.21
CA LYS A 95 13.55 -9.24 0.64
C LYS A 95 12.07 -9.58 0.48
N ARG A 96 11.19 -9.06 1.38
CA ARG A 96 9.73 -9.24 1.28
C ARG A 96 9.17 -8.53 0.04
N ALA A 97 9.65 -7.32 -0.27
CA ALA A 97 9.24 -6.58 -1.46
C ALA A 97 9.60 -7.33 -2.75
N ILE A 98 10.83 -7.85 -2.83
CA ILE A 98 11.28 -8.66 -3.98
C ILE A 98 10.43 -9.94 -4.12
N ARG A 99 10.12 -10.61 -3.02
CA ARG A 99 9.28 -11.82 -3.01
C ARG A 99 7.86 -11.51 -3.47
N HIS A 100 7.28 -10.42 -2.95
CA HIS A 100 5.95 -9.97 -3.35
C HIS A 100 5.87 -9.71 -4.86
N ALA A 101 6.82 -8.95 -5.43
CA ALA A 101 6.84 -8.67 -6.86
C ALA A 101 6.97 -9.93 -7.75
N ARG A 102 7.57 -11.03 -7.25
CA ARG A 102 7.62 -12.33 -7.94
C ARG A 102 6.30 -13.09 -7.90
N GLN A 103 5.42 -12.80 -6.95
CA GLN A 103 4.13 -13.48 -6.75
C GLN A 103 2.97 -12.76 -7.43
N VAL A 104 3.11 -11.46 -7.70
CA VAL A 104 2.11 -10.64 -8.39
C VAL A 104 1.88 -11.19 -9.79
N ARG A 105 0.63 -11.18 -10.22
CA ARG A 105 0.21 -11.70 -11.52
C ARG A 105 -0.19 -10.56 -12.45
N LEU A 106 0.09 -10.75 -13.73
CA LEU A 106 -0.46 -9.93 -14.79
C LEU A 106 -1.72 -10.61 -15.35
N GLY A 107 -2.72 -9.81 -15.70
CA GLY A 107 -3.88 -10.28 -16.45
C GLY A 107 -3.60 -10.28 -17.95
N HIS A 108 -4.61 -10.64 -18.73
CA HIS A 108 -4.57 -10.50 -20.19
C HIS A 108 -4.56 -9.03 -20.57
N THR A 109 -3.85 -8.68 -21.65
CA THR A 109 -3.93 -7.35 -22.24
C THR A 109 -5.38 -7.03 -22.64
N MET A 110 -5.80 -5.78 -22.47
CA MET A 110 -7.18 -5.37 -22.68
C MET A 110 -7.33 -4.66 -24.05
N HIS A 111 -8.48 -4.86 -24.70
CA HIS A 111 -8.82 -4.16 -25.95
C HIS A 111 -8.98 -2.65 -25.75
N GLY A 112 -8.68 -1.86 -26.80
CA GLY A 112 -8.80 -0.41 -26.84
C GLY A 112 -7.50 0.34 -26.62
N SER A 113 -6.42 -0.36 -26.38
CA SER A 113 -5.01 0.05 -26.23
C SER A 113 -4.19 -1.06 -25.60
N TYR A 114 -2.88 -1.00 -25.70
CA TYR A 114 -2.02 -1.98 -25.03
C TYR A 114 -1.97 -1.68 -23.52
N ILE A 115 -2.89 -2.28 -22.76
CA ILE A 115 -2.99 -2.13 -21.30
C ILE A 115 -2.48 -3.38 -20.61
N ILE A 116 -1.54 -3.23 -19.69
CA ILE A 116 -1.05 -4.31 -18.83
C ILE A 116 -1.73 -4.21 -17.47
N PRO A 117 -2.64 -5.14 -17.11
CA PRO A 117 -3.24 -5.15 -15.78
C PRO A 117 -2.38 -5.93 -14.79
N ILE A 118 -2.02 -5.28 -13.69
CA ILE A 118 -1.43 -5.90 -12.49
C ILE A 118 -2.57 -6.28 -11.56
N ILE A 119 -2.60 -7.54 -11.11
CA ILE A 119 -3.66 -8.07 -10.28
C ILE A 119 -3.15 -8.26 -8.85
N SER A 120 -3.78 -7.59 -7.89
CA SER A 120 -3.52 -7.70 -6.46
C SER A 120 -4.77 -8.22 -5.74
N ARG A 121 -4.61 -9.01 -4.68
CA ARG A 121 -5.73 -9.55 -3.92
C ARG A 121 -6.18 -8.54 -2.88
N ALA A 122 -7.47 -8.20 -2.91
CA ALA A 122 -8.14 -7.50 -1.84
C ALA A 122 -9.06 -8.50 -1.12
N ARG A 123 -8.72 -8.92 0.10
CA ARG A 123 -9.65 -9.73 0.89
C ARG A 123 -10.61 -8.83 1.63
N SER A 124 -11.90 -9.21 1.64
CA SER A 124 -12.87 -8.68 2.57
C SER A 124 -12.43 -8.99 4.02
N SER A 125 -12.70 -8.07 4.94
CA SER A 125 -12.45 -8.20 6.37
C SER A 125 -13.23 -9.36 7.03
N ASP A 126 -14.18 -9.96 6.32
CA ASP A 126 -15.19 -10.87 6.88
C ASP A 126 -14.81 -12.35 6.89
N VAL A 127 -13.59 -12.71 6.51
CA VAL A 127 -13.10 -14.05 6.80
C VAL A 127 -12.60 -14.07 8.24
N GLN A 128 -13.52 -14.02 9.20
CA GLN A 128 -13.28 -14.57 10.51
C GLN A 128 -12.80 -16.02 10.30
N SER A 129 -11.58 -16.28 10.68
CA SER A 129 -11.14 -17.67 10.84
C SER A 129 -12.01 -18.26 11.94
N ASP A 130 -12.91 -19.17 11.59
CA ASP A 130 -13.53 -20.11 12.50
C ASP A 130 -12.43 -21.01 13.10
N SER A 131 -11.57 -20.43 13.92
CA SER A 131 -10.73 -21.16 14.83
C SER A 131 -11.44 -21.14 16.19
N ASP A 132 -12.34 -22.09 16.38
CA ASP A 132 -12.76 -22.55 17.70
C ASP A 132 -11.53 -23.00 18.50
N GLY A 133 -10.88 -22.07 19.17
CA GLY A 133 -9.77 -22.31 20.06
C GLY A 133 -9.89 -21.38 21.25
N LEU A 134 -10.00 -21.99 22.43
CA LEU A 134 -10.09 -21.42 23.78
C LEU A 134 -8.94 -20.47 24.19
N ASP A 135 -8.26 -19.85 23.24
CA ASP A 135 -7.17 -18.90 23.50
C ASP A 135 -7.67 -17.49 23.11
N ASP A 136 -8.08 -16.74 24.11
CA ASP A 136 -8.77 -15.43 24.04
C ASP A 136 -7.89 -14.29 23.48
N GLN A 137 -6.66 -14.57 23.05
CA GLN A 137 -5.76 -13.59 22.47
C GLN A 137 -5.88 -13.54 20.92
N PRO A 138 -6.02 -12.33 20.34
CA PRO A 138 -6.06 -12.17 18.89
C PRO A 138 -4.71 -12.61 18.31
N LYS A 139 -4.71 -13.63 17.44
CA LYS A 139 -3.51 -14.10 16.73
C LYS A 139 -3.50 -13.59 15.30
N LEU A 140 -2.34 -13.09 14.85
CA LEU A 140 -2.15 -12.68 13.48
C LEU A 140 -2.10 -13.93 12.58
N ASN A 141 -3.08 -14.06 11.66
CA ASN A 141 -3.07 -15.10 10.63
C ASN A 141 -2.20 -14.65 9.45
N LEU A 142 -1.11 -15.38 9.17
CA LEU A 142 -0.15 -15.01 8.11
C LEU A 142 -0.79 -14.95 6.72
N ALA A 143 -1.74 -15.82 6.40
CA ALA A 143 -2.40 -15.80 5.08
C ALA A 143 -3.29 -14.56 4.90
N VAL A 144 -3.99 -14.15 5.97
CA VAL A 144 -4.76 -12.90 5.98
C VAL A 144 -3.82 -11.69 5.89
N GLU A 145 -2.69 -11.72 6.60
CA GLU A 145 -1.71 -10.65 6.57
C GLU A 145 -1.05 -10.50 5.18
N GLU A 146 -0.75 -11.58 4.47
CA GLU A 146 -0.23 -11.49 3.11
C GLU A 146 -1.27 -10.88 2.14
N ALA A 147 -2.55 -11.25 2.26
CA ALA A 147 -3.61 -10.64 1.44
C ALA A 147 -3.82 -9.15 1.76
N ARG A 148 -3.70 -8.74 3.04
CA ARG A 148 -3.71 -7.34 3.43
C ARG A 148 -2.46 -6.60 2.92
N PHE A 149 -1.32 -7.28 2.88
CA PHE A 149 -0.10 -6.70 2.33
C PHE A 149 -0.25 -6.36 0.85
N ASP A 150 -0.86 -7.24 0.04
CA ASP A 150 -1.15 -6.97 -1.38
C ASP A 150 -1.96 -5.66 -1.54
N ARG A 151 -3.02 -5.51 -0.75
CA ARG A 151 -3.86 -4.30 -0.74
C ARG A 151 -3.07 -3.04 -0.33
N ARG A 152 -2.26 -3.13 0.74
CA ARG A 152 -1.42 -2.01 1.19
C ARG A 152 -0.40 -1.59 0.13
N VAL A 153 0.18 -2.55 -0.59
CA VAL A 153 1.10 -2.25 -1.70
C VAL A 153 0.40 -1.49 -2.81
N ALA A 154 -0.79 -1.94 -3.24
CA ALA A 154 -1.58 -1.23 -4.25
C ALA A 154 -1.96 0.19 -3.79
N THR A 155 -2.36 0.35 -2.53
CA THR A 155 -2.70 1.66 -1.94
C THR A 155 -1.46 2.56 -1.85
N THR A 156 -0.32 2.06 -1.39
CA THR A 156 0.94 2.82 -1.36
C THR A 156 1.38 3.24 -2.76
N MET A 157 1.21 2.37 -3.76
CA MET A 157 1.51 2.69 -5.16
C MET A 157 0.65 3.85 -5.65
N ALA A 158 -0.66 3.81 -5.38
CA ALA A 158 -1.59 4.84 -5.81
C ALA A 158 -1.27 6.20 -5.17
N HIS A 159 -1.05 6.24 -3.84
CA HIS A 159 -0.65 7.47 -3.14
C HIS A 159 0.68 8.03 -3.66
N ALA A 160 1.69 7.18 -3.80
CA ALA A 160 3.00 7.62 -4.26
C ALA A 160 2.97 8.17 -5.69
N LEU A 161 2.17 7.58 -6.58
CA LEU A 161 2.01 8.05 -7.96
C LEU A 161 1.19 9.34 -8.02
N ASP A 162 0.13 9.47 -7.21
CA ASP A 162 -0.66 10.70 -7.10
C ASP A 162 0.22 11.88 -6.64
N VAL A 163 0.99 11.70 -5.57
CA VAL A 163 1.93 12.71 -5.08
C VAL A 163 3.01 13.04 -6.13
N LEU A 164 3.56 12.03 -6.80
CA LEU A 164 4.56 12.23 -7.85
C LEU A 164 3.97 13.01 -9.03
N GLU A 165 2.73 12.72 -9.46
CA GLU A 165 2.03 13.45 -10.51
C GLU A 165 1.80 14.91 -10.12
N GLN A 166 1.30 15.15 -8.90
CA GLN A 166 1.11 16.52 -8.39
C GLN A 166 2.40 17.32 -8.41
N MET A 167 3.54 16.71 -8.05
CA MET A 167 4.84 17.37 -8.04
C MET A 167 5.41 17.59 -9.45
N ALA A 168 5.21 16.65 -10.36
CA ALA A 168 5.88 16.65 -11.67
C ALA A 168 5.04 17.25 -12.80
N VAL A 169 3.71 17.29 -12.65
CA VAL A 169 2.76 17.67 -13.70
C VAL A 169 1.91 18.87 -13.29
N THR A 170 1.34 18.85 -12.09
CA THR A 170 0.33 19.83 -11.68
C THR A 170 0.95 21.14 -11.15
N ARG A 171 2.12 21.07 -10.51
CA ARG A 171 2.78 22.26 -9.95
C ARG A 171 3.55 23.04 -11.02
N ASP A 172 3.37 24.36 -11.04
CA ASP A 172 4.09 25.26 -11.95
C ASP A 172 5.57 25.49 -11.57
N ARG A 173 5.99 25.03 -10.38
CA ARG A 173 7.37 25.18 -9.88
C ARG A 173 8.06 23.83 -9.69
N LEU A 174 9.37 23.81 -9.85
CA LEU A 174 10.18 22.64 -9.48
C LEU A 174 10.03 22.34 -7.98
N PRO A 175 9.91 21.07 -7.58
CA PRO A 175 9.80 20.69 -6.18
C PRO A 175 11.10 21.03 -5.43
N SER A 176 10.97 21.57 -4.23
CA SER A 176 12.09 21.79 -3.32
C SER A 176 12.55 20.48 -2.70
N THR A 177 13.73 20.49 -2.07
CA THR A 177 14.23 19.32 -1.32
C THR A 177 13.27 18.90 -0.20
N ALA A 178 12.62 19.87 0.46
CA ALA A 178 11.61 19.60 1.49
C ALA A 178 10.37 18.89 0.89
N ASP A 179 9.82 19.42 -0.23
CA ASP A 179 8.70 18.76 -0.93
C ASP A 179 9.04 17.31 -1.29
N VAL A 180 10.29 17.02 -1.71
CA VAL A 180 10.74 15.68 -2.06
C VAL A 180 10.86 14.78 -0.82
N HIS A 181 11.31 15.30 0.31
CA HIS A 181 11.37 14.57 1.58
C HIS A 181 9.97 14.23 2.10
N ASP A 182 9.03 15.18 2.05
CA ASP A 182 7.64 14.95 2.45
C ASP A 182 6.99 13.85 1.60
N ALA A 183 7.30 13.83 0.29
CA ALA A 183 6.81 12.80 -0.62
C ALA A 183 7.29 11.38 -0.28
N VAL A 184 8.44 11.24 0.41
CA VAL A 184 8.91 9.93 0.91
C VAL A 184 7.95 9.35 1.94
N ALA A 185 7.36 10.17 2.80
CA ALA A 185 6.35 9.73 3.77
C ALA A 185 5.11 9.14 3.09
N GLU A 186 4.78 9.62 1.88
CA GLU A 186 3.68 9.11 1.05
C GLU A 186 4.07 7.90 0.18
N GLY A 187 5.34 7.51 0.18
CA GLY A 187 5.83 6.32 -0.49
C GLY A 187 6.60 6.58 -1.79
N VAL A 188 6.82 7.84 -2.14
CA VAL A 188 7.68 8.18 -3.29
C VAL A 188 9.10 7.73 -2.98
N SER A 189 9.71 7.02 -3.93
CA SER A 189 11.10 6.58 -3.86
C SER A 189 11.77 6.76 -5.21
N ARG A 190 13.09 6.80 -5.19
CA ARG A 190 13.90 6.86 -6.42
C ARG A 190 13.52 5.74 -7.39
N GLU A 191 13.35 4.51 -6.87
CA GLU A 191 13.01 3.35 -7.69
C GLU A 191 11.64 3.48 -8.37
N LEU A 192 10.67 4.13 -7.69
CA LEU A 192 9.36 4.46 -8.27
C LEU A 192 9.50 5.51 -9.37
N CYS A 193 10.27 6.58 -9.13
CA CYS A 193 10.56 7.60 -10.14
C CYS A 193 11.29 7.01 -11.35
N ASP A 194 12.30 6.17 -11.11
CA ASP A 194 13.04 5.48 -12.20
C ASP A 194 12.09 4.58 -13.03
N ALA A 195 11.09 3.94 -12.41
CA ALA A 195 10.10 3.11 -13.10
C ALA A 195 9.18 3.92 -14.02
N VAL A 196 8.74 5.10 -13.57
CA VAL A 196 7.93 6.03 -14.40
C VAL A 196 8.79 6.59 -15.55
N SER A 197 9.97 7.11 -15.23
CA SER A 197 10.88 7.70 -16.23
C SER A 197 11.26 6.72 -17.32
N GLN A 198 11.45 5.44 -17.02
CA GLN A 198 11.83 4.41 -17.98
C GLN A 198 10.83 4.28 -19.13
N VAL A 199 9.54 4.38 -18.86
CA VAL A 199 8.49 4.33 -19.89
C VAL A 199 8.50 5.60 -20.74
N LEU A 200 8.58 6.77 -20.10
CA LEU A 200 8.57 8.07 -20.78
C LEU A 200 9.83 8.31 -21.65
N MET A 201 10.96 7.69 -21.30
CA MET A 201 12.20 7.78 -22.07
C MET A 201 12.21 6.95 -23.35
N THR A 202 11.23 6.08 -23.57
CA THR A 202 11.14 5.29 -24.80
C THR A 202 10.65 6.17 -25.95
N GLY A 203 11.41 6.95 -26.58
CA GLY A 203 11.18 7.92 -27.65
C GLY A 203 9.85 7.97 -28.44
N GLN A 204 9.01 6.95 -28.29
CA GLN A 204 7.73 6.74 -28.96
C GLN A 204 6.54 6.74 -27.99
N VAL A 205 6.73 7.16 -26.74
CA VAL A 205 5.67 7.28 -25.74
C VAL A 205 5.44 8.76 -25.44
N ASP A 206 4.21 9.22 -25.55
CA ASP A 206 3.81 10.59 -25.31
C ASP A 206 3.26 10.77 -23.88
N SER A 207 2.66 9.71 -23.33
CA SER A 207 2.25 9.73 -21.94
C SER A 207 2.19 8.31 -21.33
N TYR A 208 2.31 8.26 -20.00
CA TYR A 208 2.14 7.06 -19.19
C TYR A 208 0.91 7.22 -18.31
N ASP A 209 -0.15 6.46 -18.60
CA ASP A 209 -1.45 6.48 -17.90
C ASP A 209 -1.52 5.25 -16.97
N ILE A 210 -1.71 5.50 -15.68
CA ILE A 210 -1.83 4.47 -14.64
C ILE A 210 -3.18 4.64 -13.96
N ARG A 211 -4.01 3.59 -13.95
CA ARG A 211 -5.34 3.60 -13.34
C ARG A 211 -5.51 2.50 -12.33
N PHE A 212 -6.18 2.82 -11.25
CA PHE A 212 -6.52 1.87 -10.19
C PHE A 212 -8.01 1.56 -10.23
N GLN A 213 -8.33 0.29 -10.31
CA GLN A 213 -9.69 -0.23 -10.15
C GLN A 213 -9.72 -1.05 -8.87
N TRP A 214 -10.40 -0.52 -7.87
CA TRP A 214 -10.45 -1.12 -6.55
C TRP A 214 -11.49 -2.23 -6.49
N ALA A 215 -11.20 -3.26 -5.70
CA ALA A 215 -12.10 -4.39 -5.46
C ALA A 215 -13.44 -3.91 -4.89
N PRO A 216 -14.58 -4.21 -5.55
CA PRO A 216 -15.89 -3.78 -5.06
C PRO A 216 -16.26 -4.31 -3.67
N ALA A 217 -15.72 -5.47 -3.29
CA ALA A 217 -15.98 -6.10 -1.99
C ALA A 217 -15.08 -5.57 -0.85
N ALA A 218 -14.22 -4.58 -1.12
CA ALA A 218 -13.37 -3.97 -0.12
C ALA A 218 -13.50 -2.44 -0.17
N THR A 219 -13.45 -1.79 0.98
CA THR A 219 -13.52 -0.33 1.05
C THR A 219 -12.40 0.29 0.20
N PRO A 220 -12.70 1.22 -0.73
CA PRO A 220 -11.67 1.87 -1.52
C PRO A 220 -10.74 2.69 -0.63
N PRO A 221 -9.44 2.80 -0.94
CA PRO A 221 -8.54 3.67 -0.20
C PRO A 221 -8.93 5.13 -0.41
N ARG A 222 -8.58 5.99 0.55
CA ARG A 222 -8.76 7.43 0.42
C ARG A 222 -7.68 7.99 -0.51
N LEU A 223 -8.07 8.28 -1.73
CA LEU A 223 -7.23 8.86 -2.77
C LEU A 223 -7.90 10.12 -3.33
N LEU A 224 -7.12 11.09 -3.79
CA LEU A 224 -7.65 12.24 -4.52
C LEU A 224 -8.13 11.81 -5.91
N THR A 225 -7.43 10.86 -6.52
CA THR A 225 -7.77 10.30 -7.83
C THR A 225 -7.42 8.80 -7.88
N ASP A 226 -8.11 8.06 -8.72
CA ASP A 226 -7.80 6.66 -9.06
C ASP A 226 -6.94 6.55 -10.33
N ARG A 227 -6.41 7.68 -10.82
CA ARG A 227 -5.66 7.77 -12.07
C ARG A 227 -4.51 8.75 -11.95
N SER A 228 -3.34 8.36 -12.42
CA SER A 228 -2.16 9.21 -12.58
C SER A 228 -1.69 9.22 -14.03
N VAL A 229 -1.46 10.40 -14.60
CA VAL A 229 -1.02 10.57 -16.00
C VAL A 229 0.26 11.40 -16.04
N PHE A 230 1.31 10.80 -16.55
CA PHE A 230 2.60 11.45 -16.74
C PHE A 230 2.83 11.71 -18.23
N PRO A 231 2.74 12.96 -18.71
CA PRO A 231 3.14 13.33 -20.06
C PRO A 231 4.66 13.21 -20.23
N LYS A 232 5.14 13.13 -21.46
CA LYS A 232 6.58 12.97 -21.78
C LYS A 232 7.44 14.05 -21.14
N GLU A 233 6.93 15.26 -21.07
CA GLU A 233 7.62 16.44 -20.49
C GLU A 233 7.92 16.26 -19.01
N ALA A 234 7.11 15.47 -18.30
CA ALA A 234 7.30 15.18 -16.87
C ALA A 234 8.62 14.42 -16.58
N VAL A 235 9.21 13.76 -17.59
CA VAL A 235 10.44 12.97 -17.42
C VAL A 235 11.57 13.78 -16.79
N ARG A 236 11.68 15.07 -17.12
CA ARG A 236 12.71 15.95 -16.57
C ARG A 236 12.53 16.15 -15.06
N VAL A 237 11.31 16.51 -14.63
CA VAL A 237 11.03 16.77 -13.21
C VAL A 237 11.09 15.48 -12.39
N VAL A 238 10.54 14.37 -12.90
CA VAL A 238 10.64 13.05 -12.26
C VAL A 238 12.11 12.63 -12.10
N GLY A 239 12.96 12.92 -13.10
CA GLY A 239 14.41 12.67 -13.03
C GLY A 239 15.14 13.52 -11.98
N GLU A 240 14.75 14.79 -11.82
CA GLU A 240 15.27 15.68 -10.78
C GLU A 240 14.87 15.21 -9.38
N ILE A 241 13.61 14.79 -9.18
CA ILE A 241 13.14 14.16 -7.92
C ILE A 241 13.97 12.90 -7.62
N ALA A 242 14.14 12.01 -8.60
CA ALA A 242 14.96 10.79 -8.44
C ALA A 242 16.42 11.11 -8.07
N SER A 243 16.99 12.18 -8.64
CA SER A 243 18.35 12.64 -8.32
C SER A 243 18.46 13.16 -6.89
N THR A 244 17.49 13.96 -6.45
CA THR A 244 17.40 14.46 -5.06
C THR A 244 17.31 13.31 -4.07
N LEU A 245 16.44 12.32 -4.33
CA LEU A 245 16.29 11.13 -3.50
C LEU A 245 17.55 10.25 -3.46
N ARG A 246 18.38 10.28 -4.51
CA ARG A 246 19.65 9.54 -4.53
C ARG A 246 20.68 10.12 -3.56
N SER A 247 20.70 11.44 -3.41
CA SER A 247 21.65 12.17 -2.55
C SER A 247 21.14 12.39 -1.13
N SER A 248 19.84 12.10 -0.87
CA SER A 248 19.23 12.28 0.44
C SER A 248 19.78 11.32 1.48
N GLU A 249 19.95 11.83 2.70
CA GLU A 249 20.30 11.04 3.87
C GLU A 249 19.23 9.98 4.15
N ARG A 250 19.64 8.80 4.60
CA ARG A 250 18.76 7.64 4.78
C ARG A 250 17.80 7.86 5.94
N ILE A 251 16.52 8.10 5.67
CA ILE A 251 15.46 8.00 6.67
C ILE A 251 15.07 6.52 6.77
N GLU A 252 15.48 5.83 7.83
CA GLU A 252 15.22 4.40 8.03
C GLU A 252 13.96 4.15 8.87
N GLU A 253 12.86 4.80 8.54
CA GLU A 253 11.59 4.50 9.18
C GLU A 253 10.96 3.25 8.59
N GLN A 254 10.58 2.32 9.45
CA GLN A 254 9.85 1.10 9.10
C GLN A 254 8.37 1.25 9.40
N VAL A 255 7.54 0.63 8.57
CA VAL A 255 6.10 0.51 8.82
C VAL A 255 5.78 -0.95 9.09
N ILE A 256 5.26 -1.25 10.28
CA ILE A 256 4.77 -2.57 10.62
C ILE A 256 3.25 -2.54 10.71
N PHE A 257 2.62 -3.64 10.34
CA PHE A 257 1.18 -3.84 10.44
C PHE A 257 0.91 -5.05 11.32
N GLY A 258 -0.05 -4.92 12.23
CA GLY A 258 -0.30 -5.98 13.18
C GLY A 258 -1.54 -5.78 14.02
N ILE A 259 -1.64 -6.56 15.09
CA ILE A 259 -2.74 -6.52 16.05
C ILE A 259 -2.18 -6.16 17.41
N VAL A 260 -2.82 -5.22 18.09
CA VAL A 260 -2.49 -4.88 19.48
C VAL A 260 -2.89 -6.06 20.37
N THR A 261 -1.94 -6.60 21.11
CA THR A 261 -2.16 -7.77 21.98
C THR A 261 -2.14 -7.44 23.46
N SER A 262 -1.54 -6.30 23.84
CA SER A 262 -1.50 -5.83 25.21
C SER A 262 -1.33 -4.33 25.26
N CYS A 263 -2.01 -3.69 26.19
CA CYS A 263 -1.83 -2.30 26.59
C CYS A 263 -1.62 -2.28 28.10
N SER A 264 -0.55 -1.65 28.59
CA SER A 264 -0.27 -1.50 30.01
C SER A 264 0.21 -0.10 30.30
N ALA A 265 -0.36 0.53 31.30
CA ALA A 265 0.01 1.86 31.75
C ALA A 265 0.51 1.80 33.17
N LEU A 266 1.60 2.52 33.46
CA LEU A 266 2.08 2.76 34.81
C LEU A 266 1.47 4.07 35.31
N LEU A 267 0.90 4.06 36.51
CA LEU A 267 0.09 5.17 37.06
C LEU A 267 0.82 6.52 37.17
N ASN A 268 2.13 6.53 37.09
CA ASN A 268 2.97 7.72 37.28
C ASN A 268 3.78 8.13 36.01
N GLU A 269 3.55 7.48 34.87
CA GLU A 269 4.24 7.80 33.62
C GLU A 269 3.25 8.44 32.63
N GLY A 270 3.68 9.51 31.94
CA GLY A 270 2.87 10.18 30.91
C GLY A 270 2.57 9.31 29.69
N ASN A 271 3.12 8.09 29.65
CA ASN A 271 3.10 7.17 28.52
C ASN A 271 2.49 5.82 28.91
N GLY A 272 1.91 5.14 27.93
CA GLY A 272 1.43 3.76 28.07
C GLY A 272 2.21 2.82 27.15
N ARG A 273 2.53 1.62 27.66
CA ARG A 273 3.23 0.58 26.88
C ARG A 273 2.26 -0.24 26.06
N VAL A 274 2.54 -0.36 24.77
CA VAL A 274 1.76 -1.12 23.81
C VAL A 274 2.58 -2.28 23.25
N VAL A 275 1.94 -3.42 23.05
CA VAL A 275 2.51 -4.62 22.44
C VAL A 275 1.73 -4.99 21.20
N VAL A 276 2.41 -5.04 20.06
CA VAL A 276 1.81 -5.41 18.77
C VAL A 276 2.42 -6.71 18.27
N GLN A 277 1.57 -7.62 17.82
CA GLN A 277 1.97 -8.79 17.06
C GLN A 277 1.94 -8.46 15.57
N ALA A 278 3.09 -8.49 14.90
CA ALA A 278 3.25 -8.09 13.51
C ALA A 278 4.04 -9.13 12.69
N SER A 279 3.83 -9.15 11.37
CA SER A 279 4.61 -9.98 10.45
C SER A 279 5.86 -9.21 9.99
N ILE A 280 7.02 -9.58 10.52
CA ILE A 280 8.31 -8.97 10.18
C ILE A 280 9.21 -10.01 9.53
N GLY A 281 9.63 -9.74 8.28
CA GLY A 281 10.47 -10.66 7.53
C GLY A 281 9.81 -12.03 7.24
N GLY A 282 8.46 -12.08 7.19
CA GLY A 282 7.71 -13.32 6.96
C GLY A 282 7.55 -14.20 8.22
N ARG A 283 7.85 -13.66 9.39
CA ARG A 283 7.63 -14.32 10.69
C ARG A 283 6.80 -13.42 11.59
N VAL A 284 5.91 -14.02 12.36
CA VAL A 284 5.17 -13.31 13.40
C VAL A 284 6.13 -12.96 14.54
N ARG A 285 6.20 -11.67 14.88
CA ARG A 285 7.03 -11.14 15.97
C ARG A 285 6.20 -10.22 16.85
N THR A 286 6.62 -10.14 18.09
CA THR A 286 6.06 -9.20 19.07
C THR A 286 6.96 -7.99 19.14
N VAL A 287 6.39 -6.79 18.97
CA VAL A 287 7.07 -5.50 19.05
C VAL A 287 6.48 -4.70 20.21
N LYS A 288 7.33 -4.13 21.05
CA LYS A 288 6.94 -3.25 22.16
C LYS A 288 7.34 -1.82 21.86
N PHE A 289 6.47 -0.88 22.25
CA PHE A 289 6.76 0.56 22.19
C PHE A 289 5.87 1.29 23.19
N ASP A 290 6.25 2.51 23.48
CA ASP A 290 5.53 3.39 24.38
C ASP A 290 4.81 4.48 23.56
N LEU A 291 3.58 4.85 23.96
CA LEU A 291 2.77 5.88 23.33
C LEU A 291 2.28 6.86 24.39
N ASP A 292 2.18 8.12 24.02
CA ASP A 292 1.57 9.18 24.85
C ASP A 292 0.09 8.91 25.08
N TRP A 293 -0.44 9.41 26.20
CA TRP A 293 -1.79 9.10 26.65
C TRP A 293 -2.90 9.23 25.61
N PRO A 294 -2.99 10.27 24.78
CA PRO A 294 -4.05 10.37 23.76
C PRO A 294 -3.98 9.21 22.76
N VAL A 295 -2.79 8.87 22.31
CA VAL A 295 -2.52 7.80 21.34
C VAL A 295 -2.68 6.41 21.98
N PHE A 296 -2.27 6.27 23.24
CA PHE A 296 -2.47 5.06 24.03
C PHE A 296 -3.96 4.71 24.20
N GLY A 297 -4.81 5.71 24.37
CA GLY A 297 -6.26 5.53 24.41
C GLY A 297 -6.81 4.93 23.11
N LEU A 298 -6.30 5.36 21.95
CA LEU A 298 -6.63 4.78 20.64
C LEU A 298 -6.14 3.33 20.53
N ALA A 299 -4.91 3.05 20.96
CA ALA A 299 -4.35 1.70 20.94
C ALA A 299 -5.19 0.72 21.80
N SER A 300 -5.65 1.17 22.97
CA SER A 300 -6.53 0.38 23.85
C SER A 300 -7.88 0.09 23.20
N ARG A 301 -8.46 1.06 22.48
CA ARG A 301 -9.69 0.86 21.71
C ARG A 301 -9.50 -0.16 20.60
N TYR A 302 -8.47 -0.01 19.77
CA TYR A 302 -8.17 -0.95 18.67
C TYR A 302 -7.87 -2.36 19.18
N MET A 303 -7.28 -2.51 20.38
CA MET A 303 -7.12 -3.80 21.02
C MET A 303 -8.50 -4.43 21.37
N ALA A 304 -9.41 -3.68 21.98
CA ALA A 304 -10.75 -4.16 22.35
C ALA A 304 -11.59 -4.55 21.12
N GLU A 305 -11.46 -3.78 20.03
CA GLU A 305 -12.13 -4.02 18.75
C GLU A 305 -11.43 -5.10 17.90
N ARG A 306 -10.29 -5.63 18.36
CA ARG A 306 -9.42 -6.55 17.58
C ARG A 306 -9.02 -5.99 16.21
N ARG A 307 -8.95 -4.68 16.12
CA ARG A 307 -8.70 -3.97 14.88
C ARG A 307 -7.21 -3.93 14.54
N PRO A 308 -6.82 -4.26 13.28
CA PRO A 308 -5.44 -4.12 12.85
C PRO A 308 -4.99 -2.66 12.83
N VAL A 309 -3.71 -2.48 13.18
CA VAL A 309 -3.07 -1.17 13.25
C VAL A 309 -1.81 -1.13 12.39
N PHE A 310 -1.42 0.07 11.97
CA PHE A 310 -0.06 0.33 11.50
C PHE A 310 0.73 1.07 12.57
N VAL A 311 2.04 0.82 12.59
CA VAL A 311 3.01 1.54 13.43
C VAL A 311 4.18 1.92 12.54
N ARG A 312 4.53 3.20 12.51
CA ARG A 312 5.67 3.75 11.77
C ARG A 312 6.72 4.22 12.77
N GLY A 313 7.98 3.99 12.47
CA GLY A 313 9.10 4.43 13.31
C GLY A 313 10.38 3.63 13.09
N ILE A 314 11.36 3.80 13.99
CA ILE A 314 12.63 3.10 13.93
C ILE A 314 12.52 1.78 14.70
N LEU A 315 12.65 0.66 13.98
CA LEU A 315 12.55 -0.68 14.57
C LEU A 315 13.90 -1.18 15.04
N HIS A 316 14.00 -1.54 16.32
CA HIS A 316 15.17 -2.13 16.95
C HIS A 316 14.94 -3.63 17.16
N MET A 317 15.79 -4.45 16.55
CA MET A 317 15.74 -5.93 16.68
C MET A 317 17.06 -6.48 17.22
N PRO A 318 17.36 -6.32 18.51
CA PRO A 318 18.57 -6.86 19.11
C PRO A 318 18.52 -8.40 19.14
N SER A 319 19.67 -9.05 18.89
CA SER A 319 19.76 -10.52 18.93
C SER A 319 19.37 -11.06 20.33
N GLY A 320 18.43 -12.02 20.35
CA GLY A 320 17.99 -12.67 21.59
C GLY A 320 17.09 -11.85 22.52
N ARG A 321 16.67 -10.65 22.11
CA ARG A 321 15.76 -9.79 22.88
C ARG A 321 14.48 -9.52 22.09
N GLN A 322 13.45 -9.01 22.80
CA GLN A 322 12.20 -8.60 22.21
C GLN A 322 12.41 -7.36 21.33
N ALA A 323 11.75 -7.29 20.17
CA ALA A 323 11.80 -6.13 19.30
C ALA A 323 11.13 -4.92 19.98
N THR A 324 11.74 -3.74 19.83
CA THR A 324 11.18 -2.45 20.27
C THR A 324 11.11 -1.48 19.09
N MET A 325 10.31 -0.42 19.21
CA MET A 325 10.14 0.56 18.13
C MET A 325 10.03 1.96 18.72
N ASP A 326 10.79 2.90 18.17
CA ASP A 326 10.60 4.33 18.42
C ASP A 326 9.56 4.82 17.43
N VAL A 327 8.36 5.13 17.93
CA VAL A 327 7.17 5.39 17.10
C VAL A 327 7.13 6.84 16.66
N SER A 328 6.98 7.07 15.34
CA SER A 328 6.69 8.39 14.75
C SER A 328 5.23 8.56 14.35
N ALA A 329 4.51 7.46 14.04
CA ALA A 329 3.07 7.49 13.76
C ALA A 329 2.40 6.16 14.12
N PHE A 330 1.15 6.25 14.59
CA PHE A 330 0.31 5.11 14.97
C PHE A 330 -1.13 5.34 14.50
N GLY A 331 -1.80 4.32 13.99
CA GLY A 331 -3.18 4.42 13.54
C GLY A 331 -3.78 3.08 13.11
N PRO A 332 -5.04 3.09 12.65
CA PRO A 332 -5.68 1.90 12.10
C PRO A 332 -5.02 1.50 10.79
N ASP A 333 -4.98 0.21 10.49
CA ASP A 333 -4.51 -0.29 9.19
C ASP A 333 -5.40 0.25 8.07
N PRO A 334 -4.86 1.05 7.12
CA PRO A 334 -5.65 1.62 6.02
C PRO A 334 -6.39 0.58 5.19
N SER A 335 -5.89 -0.66 5.13
CA SER A 335 -6.54 -1.76 4.39
C SER A 335 -7.82 -2.30 5.06
N THR A 336 -8.14 -1.85 6.28
CA THR A 336 -9.29 -2.29 7.08
C THR A 336 -10.24 -1.15 7.47
N MET A 337 -10.03 0.05 6.95
CA MET A 337 -10.89 1.21 7.23
C MET A 337 -12.27 1.03 6.60
N THR A 338 -13.31 1.48 7.31
CA THR A 338 -14.68 1.54 6.81
C THR A 338 -14.87 2.78 5.93
N LEU A 339 -15.99 2.86 5.19
CA LEU A 339 -16.28 4.02 4.34
C LEU A 339 -16.41 5.31 5.17
N ASP A 340 -17.07 5.25 6.33
CA ASP A 340 -17.22 6.40 7.22
C ASP A 340 -15.87 6.91 7.74
N GLU A 341 -14.95 6.00 8.04
CA GLU A 341 -13.60 6.34 8.47
C GLU A 341 -12.71 6.85 7.34
N VAL A 342 -13.04 6.54 6.10
CA VAL A 342 -12.39 7.13 4.92
C VAL A 342 -12.87 8.56 4.71
N LEU A 343 -14.15 8.84 4.98
CA LEU A 343 -14.73 10.18 4.87
C LEU A 343 -14.35 11.09 6.05
N GLU A 344 -14.33 10.52 7.26
CA GLU A 344 -13.90 11.19 8.49
C GLU A 344 -12.74 10.40 9.10
N PRO A 345 -11.49 10.62 8.65
CA PRO A 345 -10.37 9.82 9.11
C PRO A 345 -10.17 9.98 10.62
N PRO A 346 -9.97 8.87 11.34
CA PRO A 346 -9.52 8.96 12.72
C PRO A 346 -8.18 9.70 12.77
N GLU A 347 -7.98 10.51 13.79
CA GLU A 347 -6.71 11.20 14.01
C GLU A 347 -5.55 10.20 13.91
N ILE A 348 -4.68 10.38 12.92
CA ILE A 348 -3.40 9.70 12.87
C ILE A 348 -2.55 10.42 13.89
N ALA A 349 -2.36 9.79 15.03
CA ALA A 349 -1.53 10.39 16.07
C ALA A 349 -0.08 10.34 15.61
N VAL A 350 0.47 11.50 15.32
CA VAL A 350 1.89 11.71 15.10
C VAL A 350 2.51 11.91 16.49
N ALA A 351 3.41 11.04 16.91
CA ALA A 351 4.21 11.29 18.08
C ALA A 351 5.11 12.49 17.77
N LEU A 352 4.83 13.63 18.38
CA LEU A 352 5.70 14.80 18.29
C LEU A 352 7.02 14.43 18.99
N ARG A 353 8.13 14.35 18.25
CA ARG A 353 9.46 14.48 18.82
C ARG A 353 9.56 15.91 19.29
N GLU A 354 9.51 16.15 20.59
CA GLU A 354 10.07 17.37 21.17
C GLU A 354 11.57 17.36 20.84
N ASP A 355 11.98 18.33 20.03
CA ASP A 355 13.38 18.61 19.74
C ASP A 355 14.12 18.88 21.08
N ALA A 356 14.85 17.87 21.54
CA ALA A 356 15.76 17.98 22.68
C ALA A 356 17.10 18.63 22.24
N ASP A 357 17.02 19.75 21.52
CA ASP A 357 18.16 20.59 21.13
C ASP A 357 17.88 22.07 21.47
N GLY A 358 17.95 22.39 22.76
CA GLY A 358 17.73 23.77 23.20
C GLY A 358 18.19 24.10 24.61
N ALA A 359 19.18 23.38 25.14
CA ALA A 359 19.71 23.72 26.47
C ALA A 359 21.19 23.40 26.64
N GLU A 360 22.06 23.99 25.79
CA GLU A 360 23.49 24.19 26.15
C GLU A 360 23.95 25.53 25.55
N GLY A 361 23.86 26.58 26.32
CA GLY A 361 24.41 27.88 25.89
C GLY A 361 24.11 29.06 26.78
N ALA A 362 24.15 28.90 28.11
CA ALA A 362 24.16 30.05 29.01
C ALA A 362 24.75 29.73 30.43
N ALA A 363 26.04 29.44 30.46
CA ALA A 363 26.82 29.57 31.71
C ALA A 363 28.28 29.79 31.32
N GLY A 364 28.69 31.07 31.29
CA GLY A 364 30.08 31.43 31.09
C GLY A 364 30.29 32.90 30.72
N ALA A 365 29.99 33.84 31.62
CA ALA A 365 30.64 35.12 31.72
C ALA A 365 30.55 35.62 33.17
#